data_d00c07b95622db1d30e94e463122b21d
#
_entry.id   d00c07b95622db1d30e94e463122b21d
#
_cell.length_a   1.000
_cell.length_b   1.000
_cell.length_c   1.000
_cell.angle_alpha   90.00
_cell.angle_beta   90.00
_cell.angle_gamma   90.00
#
_symmetry.space_group_name_H-M   'P 1'
#
loop_
_entity.id
_entity.type
_entity.pdbx_description
1 polymer ?
#
loop_
_entity_poly.entity_id
_entity_poly.type
_entity_poly.pdbx_seq_one_letter_code
_entity_poly.pdbx_strand_id
1 'polypeptide(L)'
;KYLCDIALSNKGVESVTDHTAELVEAKVTACADGVVTIEGQKDPVYLSDAFNVYKVNGAFKATQSAGTLIGYDKISLYIKDNMLEAALITDDIYAKDIRVLISNTDYSDYYHDEVTVTSDTDYTISYGKQVEEHTAGDKVSFRNGSEQLQNGAAKITSKAEEGKITITSIKRQSGNPSYRGTLELSRDDKGVLV
;
A
#
# COMPACT_ATOMS: atom_id res chain seq x y z
N LYS A 1 17.68 14.37 -13.54
CA LYS A 1 16.45 15.06 -13.06
C LYS A 1 16.81 16.53 -12.90
N TYR A 2 15.93 17.42 -13.34
CA TYR A 2 16.12 18.87 -13.20
C TYR A 2 14.77 19.49 -12.81
N LEU A 3 14.78 20.34 -11.82
CA LEU A 3 13.65 21.19 -11.41
C LEU A 3 14.12 22.63 -11.46
N CYS A 4 13.50 23.44 -12.30
CA CYS A 4 13.88 24.83 -12.50
C CYS A 4 12.64 25.73 -12.55
N ASP A 5 12.72 26.89 -11.93
CA ASP A 5 11.81 28.00 -12.16
C ASP A 5 12.34 28.86 -13.31
N ILE A 6 11.46 29.19 -14.26
CA ILE A 6 11.81 30.02 -15.41
C ILE A 6 10.92 31.27 -15.39
N ALA A 7 11.53 32.42 -15.16
CA ALA A 7 10.84 33.69 -15.30
C ALA A 7 10.87 34.14 -16.78
N LEU A 8 9.70 34.51 -17.29
CA LEU A 8 9.50 34.94 -18.66
C LEU A 8 9.02 36.39 -18.72
N SER A 9 9.48 37.11 -19.70
CA SER A 9 8.95 38.42 -20.09
C SER A 9 8.55 38.43 -21.56
N ASN A 10 8.04 39.53 -22.01
CA ASN A 10 7.75 39.76 -23.44
C ASN A 10 9.01 39.78 -24.33
N LYS A 11 10.22 39.77 -23.73
CA LYS A 11 11.51 39.70 -24.45
C LYS A 11 12.15 38.31 -24.42
N GLY A 12 11.52 37.31 -23.74
CA GLY A 12 12.02 35.95 -23.60
C GLY A 12 12.28 35.54 -22.15
N VAL A 13 13.23 34.63 -21.95
CA VAL A 13 13.62 34.16 -20.61
C VAL A 13 14.39 35.28 -19.89
N GLU A 14 13.92 35.66 -18.69
CA GLU A 14 14.59 36.65 -17.84
C GLU A 14 15.56 35.98 -16.85
N SER A 15 15.12 34.86 -16.23
CA SER A 15 15.97 34.13 -15.30
C SER A 15 15.59 32.65 -15.26
N VAL A 16 16.55 31.83 -14.84
CA VAL A 16 16.36 30.41 -14.56
C VAL A 16 16.96 30.15 -13.16
N THR A 17 16.16 29.63 -12.27
CA THR A 17 16.59 29.21 -10.93
C THR A 17 16.52 27.68 -10.87
N ASP A 18 17.66 27.05 -10.61
CA ASP A 18 17.77 25.57 -10.51
C ASP A 18 17.59 25.13 -9.06
N HIS A 19 16.55 24.33 -8.81
CA HIS A 19 16.23 23.73 -7.51
C HIS A 19 16.62 22.24 -7.42
N THR A 20 17.33 21.72 -8.41
CA THR A 20 17.66 20.28 -8.49
C THR A 20 18.43 19.78 -7.29
N ALA A 21 19.33 20.59 -6.73
CA ALA A 21 20.11 20.24 -5.54
C ALA A 21 19.30 20.26 -4.24
N GLU A 22 18.11 20.87 -4.24
CA GLU A 22 17.21 20.97 -3.10
C GLU A 22 16.18 19.83 -3.04
N LEU A 23 16.18 18.95 -4.07
CA LEU A 23 15.27 17.79 -4.12
C LEU A 23 15.63 16.76 -3.05
N VAL A 24 14.61 16.34 -2.30
CA VAL A 24 14.72 15.28 -1.28
C VAL A 24 14.06 14.02 -1.84
N GLU A 25 14.79 12.91 -1.85
CA GLU A 25 14.25 11.59 -2.21
C GLU A 25 13.53 11.00 -1.00
N ALA A 26 12.22 10.76 -1.11
CA ALA A 26 11.41 10.29 -0.01
C ALA A 26 10.23 9.44 -0.47
N LYS A 27 9.65 8.68 0.47
CA LYS A 27 8.41 7.93 0.29
C LYS A 27 7.26 8.68 0.95
N VAL A 28 6.22 8.94 0.18
CA VAL A 28 4.97 9.49 0.70
C VAL A 28 4.06 8.34 1.13
N THR A 29 3.63 8.35 2.39
CA THR A 29 2.79 7.30 2.97
C THR A 29 1.32 7.68 3.06
N ALA A 30 1.01 8.97 3.17
CA ALA A 30 -0.35 9.49 3.16
C ALA A 30 -0.40 10.91 2.60
N CYS A 31 -1.56 11.27 2.06
CA CYS A 31 -1.87 12.64 1.66
C CYS A 31 -3.38 12.89 1.89
N ALA A 32 -3.71 13.73 2.85
CA ALA A 32 -5.09 14.08 3.18
C ALA A 32 -5.16 15.50 3.73
N ASP A 33 -6.22 16.21 3.41
CA ASP A 33 -6.52 17.56 3.91
C ASP A 33 -5.37 18.57 3.74
N GLY A 34 -4.64 18.48 2.63
CA GLY A 34 -3.49 19.35 2.35
C GLY A 34 -2.22 19.01 3.13
N VAL A 35 -2.21 17.89 3.88
CA VAL A 35 -1.05 17.40 4.63
C VAL A 35 -0.45 16.18 3.93
N VAL A 36 0.86 16.18 3.79
CA VAL A 36 1.65 15.07 3.22
C VAL A 36 2.46 14.44 4.33
N THR A 37 2.29 13.12 4.51
CA THR A 37 3.08 12.33 5.45
C THR A 37 4.21 11.64 4.71
N ILE A 38 5.44 11.89 5.16
CA ILE A 38 6.65 11.33 4.59
C ILE A 38 7.23 10.29 5.54
N GLU A 39 7.63 9.13 5.02
CA GLU A 39 8.21 8.04 5.81
C GLU A 39 9.46 8.51 6.57
N GLY A 40 9.47 8.31 7.89
CA GLY A 40 10.60 8.70 8.76
C GLY A 40 10.65 10.18 9.15
N GLN A 41 9.78 11.04 8.62
CA GLN A 41 9.67 12.45 9.00
C GLN A 41 8.60 12.64 10.07
N LYS A 42 8.92 13.38 11.14
CA LYS A 42 7.99 13.63 12.25
C LYS A 42 7.12 14.86 12.03
N ASP A 43 7.68 15.88 11.40
CA ASP A 43 6.97 17.14 11.19
C ASP A 43 6.11 17.05 9.94
N PRO A 44 4.87 17.55 9.98
CA PRO A 44 3.98 17.55 8.84
C PRO A 44 4.52 18.45 7.72
N VAL A 45 4.32 18.02 6.48
CA VAL A 45 4.56 18.82 5.28
C VAL A 45 3.22 19.21 4.69
N TYR A 46 3.05 20.46 4.34
CA TYR A 46 1.80 20.98 3.79
C TYR A 46 1.91 21.17 2.28
N LEU A 47 0.81 21.02 1.56
CA LEU A 47 0.78 21.34 0.14
C LEU A 47 0.79 22.86 -0.06
N SER A 48 1.66 23.34 -0.94
CA SER A 48 1.64 24.72 -1.43
C SER A 48 0.45 24.93 -2.37
N ASP A 49 -0.08 26.15 -2.42
CA ASP A 49 -1.12 26.55 -3.38
C ASP A 49 -0.66 26.41 -4.84
N ALA A 50 0.65 26.50 -5.07
CA ALA A 50 1.29 26.36 -6.38
C ALA A 50 1.79 24.91 -6.64
N PHE A 51 1.46 23.96 -5.77
CA PHE A 51 1.94 22.58 -5.84
C PHE A 51 1.67 21.92 -7.19
N ASN A 52 2.70 21.26 -7.73
CA ASN A 52 2.60 20.46 -8.94
C ASN A 52 3.36 19.15 -8.84
N VAL A 53 2.78 18.09 -9.39
CA VAL A 53 3.45 16.81 -9.61
C VAL A 53 3.83 16.70 -11.07
N TYR A 54 5.10 16.44 -11.33
CA TYR A 54 5.64 16.21 -12.67
C TYR A 54 6.01 14.74 -12.83
N LYS A 55 5.26 14.03 -13.66
CA LYS A 55 5.60 12.67 -14.06
C LYS A 55 6.41 12.73 -15.35
N VAL A 56 7.66 12.29 -15.29
CA VAL A 56 8.63 12.34 -16.41
C VAL A 56 8.96 10.95 -16.96
N ASN A 57 8.27 9.93 -16.51
CA ASN A 57 8.39 8.59 -17.04
C ASN A 57 7.40 8.41 -18.21
N GLY A 58 7.91 8.09 -19.38
CA GLY A 58 7.12 8.05 -20.62
C GLY A 58 6.73 9.45 -21.10
N ALA A 59 5.44 9.68 -21.42
CA ALA A 59 4.95 11.00 -21.78
C ALA A 59 4.94 11.93 -20.55
N PHE A 60 5.55 13.10 -20.69
CA PHE A 60 5.52 14.12 -19.63
C PHE A 60 4.08 14.48 -19.25
N LYS A 61 3.79 14.47 -17.96
CA LYS A 61 2.50 14.88 -17.40
C LYS A 61 2.72 15.76 -16.17
N ALA A 62 1.90 16.80 -16.05
CA ALA A 62 1.81 17.63 -14.85
C ALA A 62 0.39 17.54 -14.27
N THR A 63 0.27 17.49 -12.95
CA THR A 63 -1.01 17.46 -12.23
C THR A 63 -0.85 18.09 -10.85
N GLN A 64 -1.94 18.63 -10.32
CA GLN A 64 -2.02 19.13 -8.95
C GLN A 64 -2.61 18.09 -7.97
N SER A 65 -2.84 16.87 -8.42
CA SER A 65 -3.39 15.81 -7.57
C SER A 65 -2.32 15.18 -6.69
N ALA A 66 -2.31 15.53 -5.42
CA ALA A 66 -1.39 14.97 -4.44
C ALA A 66 -1.61 13.46 -4.16
N GLY A 67 -2.78 12.92 -4.46
CA GLY A 67 -3.02 11.48 -4.41
C GLY A 67 -2.12 10.67 -5.34
N THR A 68 -1.56 11.29 -6.38
CA THR A 68 -0.60 10.64 -7.27
C THR A 68 0.77 10.41 -6.65
N LEU A 69 1.08 10.98 -5.48
CA LEU A 69 2.35 10.79 -4.77
C LEU A 69 2.47 9.43 -4.08
N ILE A 70 1.33 8.77 -3.84
CA ILE A 70 1.27 7.52 -3.08
C ILE A 70 1.53 6.33 -3.99
N GLY A 71 2.22 5.31 -3.45
CA GLY A 71 2.49 4.04 -4.16
C GLY A 71 3.91 3.90 -4.70
N TYR A 72 4.75 4.92 -4.56
CA TYR A 72 6.16 4.88 -4.96
C TYR A 72 7.06 4.62 -3.75
N ASP A 73 8.12 3.84 -3.94
CA ASP A 73 9.13 3.63 -2.91
C ASP A 73 9.97 4.89 -2.68
N LYS A 74 10.20 5.66 -3.76
CA LYS A 74 10.90 6.95 -3.73
C LYS A 74 10.38 7.87 -4.82
N ILE A 75 10.19 9.12 -4.44
CA ILE A 75 9.95 10.25 -5.36
C ILE A 75 10.83 11.42 -4.94
N SER A 76 11.12 12.33 -5.87
CA SER A 76 11.88 13.53 -5.58
C SER A 76 10.92 14.65 -5.19
N LEU A 77 11.07 15.20 -3.99
CA LEU A 77 10.22 16.25 -3.43
C LEU A 77 11.02 17.56 -3.31
N TYR A 78 10.44 18.66 -3.75
CA TYR A 78 10.92 20.00 -3.47
C TYR A 78 10.09 20.60 -2.33
N ILE A 79 10.71 20.70 -1.15
CA ILE A 79 10.07 21.18 0.08
C ILE A 79 10.79 22.46 0.52
N LYS A 80 10.02 23.53 0.70
CA LYS A 80 10.50 24.82 1.18
C LYS A 80 9.63 25.28 2.35
N ASP A 81 10.23 25.61 3.47
CA ASP A 81 9.55 26.09 4.66
C ASP A 81 8.37 25.19 5.11
N ASN A 82 8.58 23.86 5.09
CA ASN A 82 7.58 22.81 5.34
C ASN A 82 6.41 22.78 4.33
N MET A 83 6.54 23.47 3.20
CA MET A 83 5.57 23.44 2.11
C MET A 83 6.12 22.58 0.96
N LEU A 84 5.34 21.63 0.47
CA LEU A 84 5.64 20.87 -0.72
C LEU A 84 5.25 21.69 -1.94
N GLU A 85 6.24 22.19 -2.65
CA GLU A 85 6.07 23.02 -3.83
C GLU A 85 5.98 22.19 -5.12
N ALA A 86 6.79 21.14 -5.21
CA ALA A 86 6.79 20.26 -6.37
C ALA A 86 7.20 18.82 -6.03
N ALA A 87 6.74 17.88 -6.85
CA ALA A 87 7.20 16.50 -6.81
C ALA A 87 7.53 15.99 -8.23
N LEU A 88 8.63 15.26 -8.36
CA LEU A 88 9.06 14.63 -9.60
C LEU A 88 8.96 13.12 -9.44
N ILE A 89 8.16 12.49 -10.32
CA ILE A 89 7.99 11.04 -10.41
C ILE A 89 8.70 10.57 -11.66
N THR A 90 9.77 9.80 -11.47
CA THR A 90 10.60 9.26 -12.57
C THR A 90 10.39 7.78 -12.80
N ASP A 91 9.87 7.08 -11.79
CA ASP A 91 9.68 5.63 -11.83
C ASP A 91 8.21 5.26 -11.98
N ASP A 92 7.94 4.05 -12.49
CA ASP A 92 6.58 3.51 -12.47
C ASP A 92 6.23 2.98 -11.09
N ILE A 93 4.92 2.96 -10.78
CA ILE A 93 4.43 2.22 -9.63
C ILE A 93 4.56 0.73 -9.96
N TYR A 94 5.47 0.07 -9.28
CA TYR A 94 5.46 -1.38 -9.23
C TYR A 94 4.70 -1.79 -7.96
N ALA A 95 3.39 -1.85 -8.06
CA ALA A 95 2.59 -2.50 -7.01
C ALA A 95 2.97 -3.98 -7.01
N LYS A 96 3.88 -4.36 -6.13
CA LYS A 96 4.25 -5.77 -5.93
C LYS A 96 3.11 -6.52 -5.27
N ASP A 97 2.41 -5.85 -4.35
CA ASP A 97 1.34 -6.44 -3.57
C ASP A 97 0.15 -5.48 -3.46
N ILE A 98 -1.05 -6.01 -3.66
CA ILE A 98 -2.30 -5.32 -3.38
C ILE A 98 -2.88 -5.98 -2.13
N ARG A 99 -3.06 -5.22 -1.05
CA ARG A 99 -3.75 -5.69 0.15
C ARG A 99 -5.23 -5.34 0.08
N VAL A 100 -6.07 -6.35 0.26
CA VAL A 100 -7.53 -6.19 0.28
C VAL A 100 -8.04 -6.69 1.63
N LEU A 101 -8.73 -5.84 2.37
CA LEU A 101 -9.38 -6.21 3.61
C LEU A 101 -10.72 -6.89 3.31
N ILE A 102 -10.95 -8.06 3.88
CA ILE A 102 -12.09 -8.91 3.57
C ILE A 102 -13.16 -8.73 4.64
N SER A 103 -14.35 -8.26 4.24
CA SER A 103 -15.50 -8.13 5.13
C SER A 103 -16.13 -9.48 5.48
N ASN A 104 -16.94 -9.51 6.56
CA ASN A 104 -17.75 -10.66 6.95
C ASN A 104 -18.84 -11.01 5.90
N THR A 105 -19.65 -12.04 6.17
CA THR A 105 -20.62 -12.58 5.22
C THR A 105 -21.66 -11.56 4.75
N ASP A 106 -22.13 -10.69 5.63
CA ASP A 106 -23.17 -9.70 5.38
C ASP A 106 -22.63 -8.29 5.04
N TYR A 107 -21.32 -8.15 4.93
CA TYR A 107 -20.61 -6.90 4.63
C TYR A 107 -20.77 -5.80 5.70
N SER A 108 -21.21 -6.15 6.91
CA SER A 108 -21.43 -5.20 8.01
C SER A 108 -20.16 -4.82 8.74
N ASP A 109 -19.15 -5.70 8.74
CA ASP A 109 -17.90 -5.51 9.47
C ASP A 109 -16.72 -6.19 8.74
N TYR A 110 -15.51 -5.84 9.13
CA TYR A 110 -14.25 -6.48 8.71
C TYR A 110 -13.70 -7.44 9.78
N TYR A 111 -14.30 -7.47 10.96
CA TYR A 111 -13.93 -8.37 12.04
C TYR A 111 -14.69 -9.68 11.92
N HIS A 112 -13.98 -10.77 12.24
CA HIS A 112 -14.51 -12.12 12.20
C HIS A 112 -14.28 -12.78 13.57
N ASP A 113 -15.30 -13.47 14.11
CA ASP A 113 -15.16 -14.31 15.30
C ASP A 113 -14.26 -15.51 15.01
N GLU A 114 -14.39 -16.04 13.80
CA GLU A 114 -13.63 -17.19 13.33
C GLU A 114 -13.39 -17.08 11.82
N VAL A 115 -12.16 -17.36 11.40
CA VAL A 115 -11.78 -17.52 9.99
C VAL A 115 -11.31 -18.94 9.75
N THR A 116 -12.03 -19.69 8.93
CA THR A 116 -11.63 -21.04 8.53
C THR A 116 -11.18 -21.03 7.08
N VAL A 117 -9.97 -21.54 6.83
CA VAL A 117 -9.35 -21.59 5.52
C VAL A 117 -9.12 -23.02 5.07
N THR A 118 -9.05 -23.21 3.76
CA THR A 118 -8.58 -24.42 3.09
C THR A 118 -7.89 -24.04 1.78
N SER A 119 -7.20 -24.95 1.13
CA SER A 119 -6.62 -24.72 -0.19
C SER A 119 -6.91 -25.90 -1.11
N ASP A 120 -6.98 -25.62 -2.43
CA ASP A 120 -7.09 -26.65 -3.47
C ASP A 120 -5.75 -27.34 -3.78
N THR A 121 -4.66 -26.85 -3.18
CA THR A 121 -3.30 -27.41 -3.26
C THR A 121 -2.69 -27.48 -1.87
N ASP A 122 -1.54 -28.13 -1.72
CA ASP A 122 -0.77 -28.05 -0.49
C ASP A 122 -0.42 -26.59 -0.17
N TYR A 123 -0.39 -26.25 1.11
CA TYR A 123 -0.17 -24.88 1.54
C TYR A 123 0.61 -24.80 2.85
N THR A 124 1.11 -23.63 3.16
CA THR A 124 1.83 -23.35 4.40
C THR A 124 1.14 -22.25 5.20
N ILE A 125 1.25 -22.34 6.52
CA ILE A 125 0.88 -21.27 7.46
C ILE A 125 2.16 -20.85 8.17
N SER A 126 2.56 -19.59 7.99
CA SER A 126 3.75 -19.01 8.63
C SER A 126 3.35 -17.95 9.65
N TYR A 127 3.91 -18.02 10.86
CA TYR A 127 3.68 -17.06 11.94
C TYR A 127 4.91 -17.00 12.85
N GLY A 128 5.34 -15.78 13.19
CA GLY A 128 6.59 -15.57 13.90
C GLY A 128 7.78 -16.23 13.17
N LYS A 129 8.35 -17.26 13.76
CA LYS A 129 9.44 -18.07 13.18
C LYS A 129 9.00 -19.50 12.82
N GLN A 130 7.72 -19.79 12.96
CA GLN A 130 7.17 -21.13 12.71
C GLN A 130 6.54 -21.19 11.33
N VAL A 131 6.56 -22.42 10.75
CA VAL A 131 5.90 -22.75 9.49
C VAL A 131 5.22 -24.12 9.68
N GLU A 132 3.92 -24.16 9.50
CA GLU A 132 3.12 -25.38 9.47
C GLU A 132 2.84 -25.77 8.02
N GLU A 133 2.93 -27.05 7.72
CA GLU A 133 2.61 -27.60 6.40
C GLU A 133 1.27 -28.31 6.42
N HIS A 134 0.46 -28.05 5.42
CA HIS A 134 -0.87 -28.63 5.26
C HIS A 134 -1.05 -29.20 3.86
N THR A 135 -1.82 -30.29 3.77
CA THR A 135 -2.16 -30.88 2.48
C THR A 135 -3.41 -30.23 1.87
N ALA A 136 -3.57 -30.39 0.57
CA ALA A 136 -4.76 -29.91 -0.15
C ALA A 136 -6.05 -30.41 0.52
N GLY A 137 -6.99 -29.49 0.76
CA GLY A 137 -8.27 -29.78 1.40
C GLY A 137 -8.28 -29.75 2.93
N ASP A 138 -7.13 -29.72 3.60
CA ASP A 138 -7.07 -29.53 5.05
C ASP A 138 -7.74 -28.21 5.44
N LYS A 139 -8.42 -28.20 6.59
CA LYS A 139 -9.08 -26.99 7.10
C LYS A 139 -8.43 -26.56 8.39
N VAL A 140 -8.09 -25.28 8.46
CA VAL A 140 -7.56 -24.64 9.67
C VAL A 140 -8.43 -23.46 10.05
N SER A 141 -8.77 -23.38 11.35
CA SER A 141 -9.60 -22.30 11.90
C SER A 141 -8.78 -21.39 12.80
N PHE A 142 -8.97 -20.10 12.64
CA PHE A 142 -8.33 -19.04 13.41
C PHE A 142 -9.39 -18.27 14.19
N ARG A 143 -9.14 -18.07 15.46
CA ARG A 143 -9.92 -17.24 16.38
C ARG A 143 -9.00 -16.27 17.08
N ASN A 144 -9.55 -15.32 17.79
CA ASN A 144 -8.77 -14.33 18.55
C ASN A 144 -7.75 -14.98 19.52
N GLY A 145 -8.03 -16.17 20.05
CA GLY A 145 -7.15 -16.94 20.92
C GLY A 145 -6.17 -17.89 20.22
N SER A 146 -6.16 -18.00 18.89
CA SER A 146 -5.31 -18.94 18.17
C SER A 146 -3.83 -18.63 18.34
N GLU A 147 -3.01 -19.65 18.56
CA GLU A 147 -1.56 -19.54 18.77
C GLU A 147 -0.89 -18.80 17.61
N GLN A 148 -1.29 -19.09 16.39
CA GLN A 148 -0.76 -18.49 15.16
C GLN A 148 -0.90 -16.97 15.11
N LEU A 149 -1.83 -16.39 15.88
CA LEU A 149 -2.11 -14.94 15.89
C LEU A 149 -1.58 -14.24 17.15
N GLN A 150 -0.90 -14.95 18.08
CA GLN A 150 -0.45 -14.34 19.33
C GLN A 150 0.72 -13.36 19.17
N ASN A 151 1.59 -13.60 18.20
CA ASN A 151 2.84 -12.87 18.02
C ASN A 151 2.90 -12.12 16.68
N GLY A 152 1.78 -11.67 16.18
CA GLY A 152 1.66 -10.95 14.91
C GLY A 152 0.74 -11.66 13.92
N ALA A 153 0.88 -11.30 12.64
CA ALA A 153 0.05 -11.87 11.59
C ALA A 153 0.49 -13.28 11.20
N ALA A 154 -0.49 -14.14 10.91
CA ALA A 154 -0.27 -15.40 10.23
C ALA A 154 -0.46 -15.23 8.72
N LYS A 155 0.40 -15.84 7.91
CA LYS A 155 0.35 -15.83 6.45
C LYS A 155 0.11 -17.24 5.93
N ILE A 156 -0.94 -17.38 5.14
CA ILE A 156 -1.31 -18.62 4.47
C ILE A 156 -0.94 -18.49 3.00
N THR A 157 -0.12 -19.40 2.50
CA THR A 157 0.37 -19.35 1.13
C THR A 157 0.28 -20.73 0.47
N SER A 158 -0.35 -20.80 -0.71
CA SER A 158 -0.36 -22.01 -1.52
C SER A 158 1.07 -22.37 -1.98
N LYS A 159 1.39 -23.67 -2.03
CA LYS A 159 2.66 -24.15 -2.60
C LYS A 159 2.68 -24.11 -4.13
N ALA A 160 1.52 -24.06 -4.76
CA ALA A 160 1.40 -23.94 -6.21
C ALA A 160 1.08 -22.49 -6.61
N GLU A 161 1.71 -22.01 -7.67
CA GLU A 161 1.54 -20.63 -8.19
C GLU A 161 0.06 -20.31 -8.53
N GLU A 162 -0.66 -21.27 -9.11
CA GLU A 162 -2.07 -21.14 -9.46
C GLU A 162 -3.04 -21.58 -8.35
N GLY A 163 -2.51 -22.07 -7.22
CA GLY A 163 -3.31 -22.53 -6.09
C GLY A 163 -4.11 -21.42 -5.41
N LYS A 164 -5.25 -21.79 -4.85
CA LYS A 164 -6.17 -20.84 -4.23
C LYS A 164 -6.39 -21.18 -2.77
N ILE A 165 -6.38 -20.15 -1.93
CA ILE A 165 -6.83 -20.23 -0.55
C ILE A 165 -8.30 -19.82 -0.49
N THR A 166 -9.15 -20.69 0.05
CA THR A 166 -10.59 -20.47 0.19
C THR A 166 -10.94 -20.20 1.65
N ILE A 167 -11.68 -19.15 1.93
CA ILE A 167 -12.20 -18.85 3.27
C ILE A 167 -13.59 -19.49 3.39
N THR A 168 -13.66 -20.63 4.06
CA THR A 168 -14.90 -21.42 4.14
C THR A 168 -15.90 -20.90 5.18
N SER A 169 -15.46 -20.06 6.12
CA SER A 169 -16.31 -19.40 7.12
C SER A 169 -17.09 -18.21 6.55
N ILE A 170 -16.72 -17.68 5.37
CA ILE A 170 -17.38 -16.56 4.72
C ILE A 170 -18.19 -17.08 3.54
N LYS A 171 -19.45 -16.63 3.42
CA LYS A 171 -20.30 -16.92 2.27
C LYS A 171 -20.51 -15.68 1.41
N ARG A 172 -20.46 -15.83 0.10
CA ARG A 172 -20.81 -14.84 -0.90
C ARG A 172 -21.89 -15.42 -1.81
N GLN A 173 -22.50 -14.58 -2.61
CA GLN A 173 -23.54 -15.01 -3.56
C GLN A 173 -23.02 -16.07 -4.54
N SER A 174 -21.73 -16.00 -4.92
CA SER A 174 -21.04 -16.95 -5.81
C SER A 174 -20.37 -18.12 -5.11
N GLY A 175 -20.57 -18.32 -3.80
CA GLY A 175 -19.92 -19.34 -2.98
C GLY A 175 -18.91 -18.75 -1.99
N ASN A 176 -18.02 -19.58 -1.47
CA ASN A 176 -16.98 -19.12 -0.56
C ASN A 176 -15.91 -18.32 -1.32
N PRO A 177 -15.43 -17.19 -0.77
CA PRO A 177 -14.39 -16.39 -1.43
C PRO A 177 -13.07 -17.18 -1.49
N SER A 178 -12.42 -17.13 -2.65
CA SER A 178 -11.21 -17.88 -2.97
C SER A 178 -10.21 -16.97 -3.65
N TYR A 179 -8.97 -16.96 -3.17
CA TYR A 179 -7.95 -16.01 -3.58
C TYR A 179 -6.65 -16.73 -3.96
N ARG A 180 -5.95 -16.19 -4.96
CA ARG A 180 -4.54 -16.51 -5.23
C ARG A 180 -3.63 -15.59 -4.42
N GLY A 181 -2.38 -16.01 -4.25
CA GLY A 181 -1.39 -15.24 -3.49
C GLY A 181 -1.39 -15.63 -2.01
N THR A 182 -1.12 -14.67 -1.15
CA THR A 182 -1.02 -14.88 0.29
C THR A 182 -2.24 -14.29 0.99
N LEU A 183 -2.87 -15.10 1.84
CA LEU A 183 -3.88 -14.63 2.79
C LEU A 183 -3.18 -14.30 4.09
N GLU A 184 -3.34 -13.07 4.59
CA GLU A 184 -2.76 -12.61 5.85
C GLU A 184 -3.88 -12.43 6.88
N LEU A 185 -3.73 -13.08 8.04
CA LEU A 185 -4.65 -12.93 9.16
C LEU A 185 -3.94 -12.22 10.31
N SER A 186 -4.61 -11.24 10.88
CA SER A 186 -4.18 -10.56 12.09
C SER A 186 -5.33 -10.50 13.10
N ARG A 187 -5.06 -10.05 14.32
CA ARG A 187 -6.09 -9.87 15.33
C ARG A 187 -5.90 -8.57 16.10
N ASP A 188 -6.99 -8.08 16.65
CA ASP A 188 -7.03 -7.07 17.68
C ASP A 188 -8.09 -7.43 18.76
N ASP A 189 -8.48 -6.46 19.59
CA ASP A 189 -9.47 -6.68 20.67
C ASP A 189 -10.88 -6.98 20.15
N LYS A 190 -11.17 -6.67 18.88
CA LYS A 190 -12.49 -6.85 18.25
C LYS A 190 -12.65 -8.18 17.54
N GLY A 191 -11.56 -8.82 17.14
CA GLY A 191 -11.61 -10.09 16.41
C GLY A 191 -10.46 -10.33 15.47
N VAL A 192 -10.68 -11.20 14.49
CA VAL A 192 -9.71 -11.56 13.43
C VAL A 192 -9.99 -10.71 12.19
N LEU A 193 -8.93 -10.15 11.63
CA LEU A 193 -8.90 -9.42 10.36
C LEU A 193 -8.25 -10.31 9.29
N VAL A 194 -8.76 -10.24 8.07
CA VAL A 194 -8.27 -10.98 6.90
C VAL A 194 -7.94 -10.05 5.75
#